data_e621f3e1111a780e3a3a8b2c319fb4ad
#
_entry.id   e621f3e1111a780e3a3a8b2c319fb4ad
#
_cell.length_a   1.000
_cell.length_b   1.000
_cell.length_c   1.000
_cell.angle_alpha   90.00
_cell.angle_beta   90.00
_cell.angle_gamma   90.00
#
_symmetry.space_group_name_H-M   'P 1'
#
loop_
_entity.id
_entity.type
_entity.pdbx_description
1 polymer ?
#
loop_
_entity_poly.entity_id
_entity_poly.type
_entity_poly.pdbx_seq_one_letter_code
_entity_poly.pdbx_strand_id
1 'polypeptide(L)'
;MSDRETVDFLGTVPLFEDQEERELVELARVMRRRTMQEGEILWSQGDDAREMVVIVDGAVSASLHLNGDRTVEIWAGGPREVVGEIALLDGEGHTMSVRVTETATVLALGRVEFAGLLARQDPSAFRLKRRLASLFATRLRKQLGHLADSLGDAADPPAGDPARAFAELEYCGPPDSKYVRRMATFHEFDPLALWGFLTSGSYARCPPGRMLLAEGAPSTACYLTINGAVEKVLVRGDRRIRVGLAGPGKAFGYESLIDGRPSPLTAITRERALLLVLPWEPFEQLFNGEDAVSRVFLDVIQRDLVATLRQGLRQHARLVSSV
;
A
#
# COMPACT_ATOMS: atom_id res chain seq x y z
N MET A 1 -1.86 20.99 24.20
CA MET A 1 -2.96 20.00 24.20
C MET A 1 -2.76 19.10 25.40
N SER A 2 -3.79 18.86 26.19
CA SER A 2 -3.84 17.78 27.18
C SER A 2 -4.01 16.42 26.47
N ASP A 3 -3.86 15.32 27.20
CA ASP A 3 -4.09 13.99 26.64
C ASP A 3 -5.50 13.86 26.04
N ARG A 4 -6.50 14.43 26.70
CA ARG A 4 -7.90 14.45 26.21
C ARG A 4 -8.04 15.20 24.88
N GLU A 5 -7.45 16.40 24.76
CA GLU A 5 -7.48 17.17 23.51
C GLU A 5 -6.74 16.42 22.38
N THR A 6 -5.69 15.65 22.70
CA THR A 6 -4.99 14.82 21.73
C THR A 6 -5.90 13.70 21.21
N VAL A 7 -6.59 12.99 22.09
CA VAL A 7 -7.55 11.95 21.73
C VAL A 7 -8.70 12.51 20.88
N ASP A 8 -9.29 13.63 21.31
CA ASP A 8 -10.38 14.29 20.59
C ASP A 8 -9.91 14.73 19.18
N PHE A 9 -8.70 15.26 19.06
CA PHE A 9 -8.13 15.63 17.77
C PHE A 9 -7.90 14.40 16.88
N LEU A 10 -7.28 13.32 17.40
CA LEU A 10 -7.04 12.10 16.64
C LEU A 10 -8.33 11.53 16.06
N GLY A 11 -9.44 11.57 16.82
CA GLY A 11 -10.76 11.17 16.35
C GLY A 11 -11.31 11.97 15.16
N THR A 12 -10.73 13.15 14.85
CA THR A 12 -11.07 13.94 13.66
C THR A 12 -10.22 13.63 12.44
N VAL A 13 -9.15 12.86 12.60
CA VAL A 13 -8.19 12.54 11.53
C VAL A 13 -8.71 11.34 10.73
N PRO A 14 -8.87 11.44 9.40
CA PRO A 14 -9.43 10.34 8.58
C PRO A 14 -8.70 9.00 8.73
N LEU A 15 -7.40 9.02 9.02
CA LEU A 15 -6.62 7.80 9.24
C LEU A 15 -7.09 7.01 10.47
N PHE A 16 -7.70 7.67 11.46
CA PHE A 16 -8.11 7.06 12.73
C PHE A 16 -9.62 6.99 12.92
N GLU A 17 -10.43 7.26 11.88
CA GLU A 17 -11.91 7.35 12.00
C GLU A 17 -12.57 6.06 12.50
N ASP A 18 -11.96 4.88 12.27
CA ASP A 18 -12.49 3.59 12.71
C ASP A 18 -11.98 3.17 14.10
N GLN A 19 -11.14 3.99 14.74
CA GLN A 19 -10.58 3.69 16.07
C GLN A 19 -11.62 3.95 17.15
N GLU A 20 -11.71 3.06 18.13
CA GLU A 20 -12.49 3.31 19.34
C GLU A 20 -11.77 4.30 20.26
N GLU A 21 -12.49 5.01 21.14
CA GLU A 21 -11.88 5.99 22.05
C GLU A 21 -10.72 5.41 22.87
N ARG A 22 -10.86 4.18 23.37
CA ARG A 22 -9.79 3.48 24.11
C ARG A 22 -8.54 3.25 23.25
N GLU A 23 -8.70 3.01 21.96
CA GLU A 23 -7.62 2.78 21.00
C GLU A 23 -6.91 4.09 20.67
N LEU A 24 -7.67 5.18 20.51
CA LEU A 24 -7.12 6.53 20.37
C LEU A 24 -6.30 6.93 21.59
N VAL A 25 -6.72 6.55 22.81
CA VAL A 25 -5.97 6.77 24.05
C VAL A 25 -4.62 6.05 24.01
N GLU A 26 -4.58 4.77 23.57
CA GLU A 26 -3.32 4.03 23.48
C GLU A 26 -2.37 4.63 22.41
N LEU A 27 -2.92 5.07 21.28
CA LEU A 27 -2.10 5.78 20.26
C LEU A 27 -1.60 7.13 20.79
N ALA A 28 -2.46 7.92 21.43
CA ALA A 28 -2.09 9.23 21.99
C ALA A 28 -0.95 9.11 23.01
N ARG A 29 -0.95 8.06 23.85
CA ARG A 29 0.11 7.82 24.86
C ARG A 29 1.48 7.59 24.28
N VAL A 30 1.58 7.05 23.09
CA VAL A 30 2.86 6.74 22.43
C VAL A 30 3.28 7.80 21.41
N MET A 31 2.37 8.72 21.07
CA MET A 31 2.68 9.84 20.18
C MET A 31 3.35 10.98 20.91
N ARG A 32 4.26 11.67 20.22
CA ARG A 32 5.00 12.83 20.76
C ARG A 32 4.59 14.08 20.03
N ARG A 33 4.21 15.10 20.79
CA ARG A 33 3.92 16.42 20.24
C ARG A 33 5.21 17.21 20.03
N ARG A 34 5.32 17.85 18.85
CA ARG A 34 6.39 18.80 18.53
C ARG A 34 5.82 20.04 17.85
N THR A 35 6.42 21.19 18.12
CA THR A 35 6.19 22.44 17.38
C THR A 35 7.44 22.75 16.57
N MET A 36 7.26 23.04 15.31
CA MET A 36 8.32 23.30 14.35
C MET A 36 8.10 24.64 13.66
N GLN A 37 9.17 25.39 13.44
CA GLN A 37 9.12 26.69 12.81
C GLN A 37 9.06 26.57 11.28
N GLU A 38 8.52 27.60 10.64
CA GLU A 38 8.58 27.73 9.18
C GLU A 38 10.03 27.58 8.68
N GLY A 39 10.22 26.81 7.62
CA GLY A 39 11.52 26.49 7.02
C GLY A 39 12.24 25.28 7.63
N GLU A 40 11.86 24.80 8.82
CA GLU A 40 12.46 23.60 9.39
C GLU A 40 12.17 22.36 8.56
N ILE A 41 13.12 21.42 8.56
CA ILE A 41 13.03 20.15 7.84
C ILE A 41 12.64 19.07 8.85
N LEU A 42 11.52 18.35 8.57
CA LEU A 42 11.15 17.19 9.35
C LEU A 42 12.14 16.05 9.11
N TRP A 43 12.42 15.77 7.85
CA TRP A 43 13.44 14.83 7.35
C TRP A 43 13.78 15.11 5.90
N SER A 44 14.94 14.62 5.46
CA SER A 44 15.38 14.64 4.07
C SER A 44 15.12 13.28 3.39
N GLN A 45 14.99 13.30 2.07
CA GLN A 45 14.89 12.09 1.26
C GLN A 45 16.12 11.19 1.49
N GLY A 46 15.87 9.93 1.81
CA GLY A 46 16.90 8.95 2.12
C GLY A 46 17.29 8.87 3.60
N ASP A 47 16.85 9.81 4.44
CA ASP A 47 17.06 9.71 5.89
C ASP A 47 16.38 8.46 6.45
N ASP A 48 16.90 7.93 7.56
CA ASP A 48 16.29 6.82 8.29
C ASP A 48 14.83 7.12 8.62
N ALA A 49 13.97 6.23 8.19
CA ALA A 49 12.55 6.33 8.43
C ALA A 49 12.21 5.91 9.87
N ARG A 50 12.01 6.87 10.74
CA ARG A 50 11.82 6.62 12.18
C ARG A 50 10.41 6.87 12.67
N GLU A 51 9.62 7.65 11.95
CA GLU A 51 8.30 8.08 12.40
C GLU A 51 7.39 8.50 11.24
N MET A 52 6.09 8.50 11.52
CA MET A 52 5.12 9.30 10.78
C MET A 52 4.66 10.47 11.63
N VAL A 53 4.17 11.52 11.01
CA VAL A 53 3.56 12.65 11.72
C VAL A 53 2.15 12.92 11.23
N VAL A 54 1.31 13.36 12.17
CA VAL A 54 -0.02 13.92 11.91
C VAL A 54 0.07 15.43 12.14
N ILE A 55 -0.36 16.21 11.18
CA ILE A 55 -0.34 17.67 11.26
C ILE A 55 -1.54 18.12 12.09
N VAL A 56 -1.27 18.78 13.23
CA VAL A 56 -2.31 19.34 14.12
C VAL A 56 -2.70 20.72 13.65
N ASP A 57 -1.70 21.55 13.34
CA ASP A 57 -1.84 22.93 12.89
C ASP A 57 -0.66 23.31 12.03
N GLY A 58 -0.78 24.36 11.19
CA GLY A 58 0.23 24.77 10.25
C GLY A 58 0.23 23.97 8.96
N ALA A 59 1.33 24.06 8.20
CA ALA A 59 1.44 23.39 6.89
C ALA A 59 2.86 22.85 6.63
N VAL A 60 2.90 21.79 5.83
CA VAL A 60 4.17 21.20 5.35
C VAL A 60 4.10 20.94 3.85
N SER A 61 5.26 20.89 3.18
CA SER A 61 5.37 20.41 1.82
C SER A 61 6.34 19.25 1.72
N ALA A 62 6.07 18.33 0.78
CA ALA A 62 6.91 17.19 0.46
C ALA A 62 7.48 17.32 -0.95
N SER A 63 8.78 17.13 -1.09
CA SER A 63 9.50 17.27 -2.34
C SER A 63 10.41 16.09 -2.64
N LEU A 64 10.59 15.81 -3.94
CA LEU A 64 11.56 14.85 -4.46
C LEU A 64 12.80 15.58 -4.97
N HIS A 65 13.97 15.15 -4.52
CA HIS A 65 15.23 15.51 -5.15
C HIS A 65 15.47 14.59 -6.35
N LEU A 66 15.67 15.22 -7.50
CA LEU A 66 15.96 14.56 -8.77
C LEU A 66 17.45 14.73 -9.10
N ASN A 67 17.95 13.99 -10.08
CA ASN A 67 19.31 14.14 -10.55
C ASN A 67 19.55 15.60 -11.07
N GLY A 68 20.68 16.22 -10.72
CA GLY A 68 21.06 17.55 -11.17
C GLY A 68 20.46 18.70 -10.37
N ASP A 69 20.38 18.59 -9.05
CA ASP A 69 19.93 19.63 -8.10
C ASP A 69 18.48 20.13 -8.32
N ARG A 70 17.69 19.45 -9.14
CA ARG A 70 16.27 19.76 -9.32
C ARG A 70 15.48 19.18 -8.14
N THR A 71 14.63 20.01 -7.55
CA THR A 71 13.66 19.61 -6.52
C THR A 71 12.26 19.89 -7.05
N VAL A 72 11.38 18.89 -6.95
CA VAL A 72 9.99 19.01 -7.38
C VAL A 72 9.09 18.78 -6.18
N GLU A 73 8.21 19.76 -5.90
CA GLU A 73 7.17 19.58 -4.90
C GLU A 73 6.13 18.59 -5.43
N ILE A 74 5.87 17.57 -4.64
CA ILE A 74 4.94 16.46 -5.00
C ILE A 74 3.63 16.59 -4.25
N TRP A 75 3.68 17.17 -3.04
CA TRP A 75 2.53 17.25 -2.17
C TRP A 75 2.71 18.38 -1.16
N ALA A 76 1.60 19.02 -0.81
CA ALA A 76 1.51 19.95 0.31
C ALA A 76 0.31 19.55 1.16
N GLY A 77 0.43 19.70 2.49
CA GLY A 77 -0.59 19.26 3.42
C GLY A 77 -0.68 20.14 4.66
N GLY A 78 -1.85 20.09 5.29
CA GLY A 78 -2.23 20.85 6.47
C GLY A 78 -2.89 20.00 7.56
N PRO A 79 -3.68 20.61 8.45
CA PRO A 79 -4.25 19.94 9.59
C PRO A 79 -5.05 18.66 9.24
N ARG A 80 -4.91 17.62 10.05
CA ARG A 80 -5.48 16.27 9.92
C ARG A 80 -4.87 15.40 8.83
N GLU A 81 -3.89 15.88 8.08
CA GLU A 81 -3.15 15.07 7.13
C GLU A 81 -1.94 14.38 7.78
N VAL A 82 -1.49 13.31 7.13
CA VAL A 82 -0.37 12.48 7.62
C VAL A 82 0.72 12.38 6.57
N VAL A 83 1.97 12.29 7.05
CA VAL A 83 3.15 12.11 6.21
C VAL A 83 4.20 11.25 6.93
N GLY A 84 4.99 10.50 6.17
CA GLY A 84 6.01 9.58 6.70
C GLY A 84 5.48 8.18 7.04
N GLU A 85 4.23 7.88 6.75
CA GLU A 85 3.56 6.63 7.09
C GLU A 85 4.11 5.40 6.37
N ILE A 86 4.67 5.55 5.15
CA ILE A 86 5.36 4.47 4.43
C ILE A 86 6.54 3.97 5.27
N ALA A 87 7.30 4.90 5.78
CA ALA A 87 8.47 4.67 6.60
C ALA A 87 8.16 3.91 7.91
N LEU A 88 6.96 4.11 8.46
CA LEU A 88 6.50 3.41 9.66
C LEU A 88 6.41 1.89 9.45
N LEU A 89 6.09 1.45 8.23
CA LEU A 89 5.83 0.05 7.91
C LEU A 89 7.06 -0.72 7.43
N ASP A 90 7.86 -0.17 6.52
CA ASP A 90 8.96 -0.92 5.90
C ASP A 90 10.34 -0.60 6.47
N GLY A 91 10.48 0.54 7.13
CA GLY A 91 11.73 0.99 7.74
C GLY A 91 12.86 1.26 6.76
N GLU A 92 12.55 1.33 5.47
CA GLU A 92 13.46 1.90 4.50
C GLU A 92 13.48 3.43 4.64
N GLY A 93 14.48 4.10 4.09
CA GLY A 93 14.61 5.55 4.17
C GLY A 93 13.37 6.31 3.65
N HIS A 94 13.19 7.54 4.12
CA HIS A 94 12.12 8.43 3.65
C HIS A 94 12.18 8.62 2.14
N THR A 95 11.03 8.51 1.48
CA THR A 95 10.93 8.62 0.00
C THR A 95 11.03 10.04 -0.51
N MET A 96 10.75 11.01 0.34
CA MET A 96 10.67 12.45 0.01
C MET A 96 11.25 13.28 1.16
N SER A 97 11.75 14.48 0.87
CA SER A 97 12.04 15.49 1.89
C SER A 97 10.75 16.18 2.30
N VAL A 98 10.59 16.47 3.60
CA VAL A 98 9.43 17.18 4.13
C VAL A 98 9.90 18.41 4.89
N ARG A 99 9.36 19.57 4.51
CA ARG A 99 9.67 20.91 5.07
C ARG A 99 8.41 21.55 5.60
N VAL A 100 8.54 22.27 6.71
CA VAL A 100 7.48 23.12 7.27
C VAL A 100 7.37 24.40 6.43
N THR A 101 6.16 24.69 5.92
CA THR A 101 5.86 25.88 5.12
C THR A 101 5.15 26.97 5.91
N GLU A 102 4.48 26.57 7.03
CA GLU A 102 3.91 27.47 8.03
C GLU A 102 4.19 26.85 9.40
N THR A 103 4.56 27.65 10.40
CA THR A 103 4.81 27.13 11.76
C THR A 103 3.79 26.07 12.13
N ALA A 104 4.24 24.84 12.39
CA ALA A 104 3.37 23.68 12.51
C ALA A 104 3.50 23.01 13.87
N THR A 105 2.37 22.52 14.38
CA THR A 105 2.33 21.57 15.47
C THR A 105 2.02 20.19 14.90
N VAL A 106 2.81 19.18 15.25
CA VAL A 106 2.64 17.80 14.78
C VAL A 106 2.60 16.80 15.94
N LEU A 107 1.89 15.69 15.73
CA LEU A 107 1.94 14.51 16.57
C LEU A 107 2.73 13.42 15.85
N ALA A 108 3.85 13.01 16.40
CA ALA A 108 4.75 12.02 15.83
C ALA A 108 4.51 10.63 16.45
N LEU A 109 4.24 9.64 15.62
CA LEU A 109 4.23 8.22 15.99
C LEU A 109 5.53 7.57 15.54
N GLY A 110 6.37 7.20 16.50
CA GLY A 110 7.64 6.52 16.24
C GLY A 110 7.44 5.07 15.79
N ARG A 111 8.33 4.60 14.92
CA ARG A 111 8.33 3.21 14.45
C ARG A 111 8.54 2.20 15.59
N VAL A 112 9.38 2.53 16.56
CA VAL A 112 9.63 1.66 17.72
C VAL A 112 8.40 1.54 18.60
N GLU A 113 7.72 2.65 18.85
CA GLU A 113 6.48 2.70 19.62
C GLU A 113 5.37 1.91 18.91
N PHE A 114 5.22 2.09 17.59
CA PHE A 114 4.26 1.35 16.79
C PHE A 114 4.55 -0.16 16.76
N ALA A 115 5.82 -0.54 16.58
CA ALA A 115 6.24 -1.93 16.67
C ALA A 115 5.96 -2.54 18.05
N GLY A 116 6.10 -1.74 19.12
CA GLY A 116 5.75 -2.12 20.48
C GLY A 116 4.26 -2.40 20.66
N LEU A 117 3.38 -1.61 20.04
CA LEU A 117 1.93 -1.86 20.02
C LEU A 117 1.61 -3.16 19.27
N LEU A 118 2.21 -3.38 18.10
CA LEU A 118 2.04 -4.61 17.33
C LEU A 118 2.52 -5.85 18.10
N ALA A 119 3.66 -5.77 18.78
CA ALA A 119 4.21 -6.88 19.58
C ALA A 119 3.29 -7.26 20.76
N ARG A 120 2.60 -6.28 21.36
CA ARG A 120 1.61 -6.53 22.40
C ARG A 120 0.23 -6.94 21.86
N GLN A 121 0.12 -7.09 20.55
CA GLN A 121 -1.14 -7.40 19.86
C GLN A 121 -2.26 -6.36 20.16
N ASP A 122 -1.89 -5.09 20.28
CA ASP A 122 -2.83 -4.02 20.55
C ASP A 122 -3.77 -3.81 19.35
N PRO A 123 -5.11 -3.82 19.56
CA PRO A 123 -6.08 -3.64 18.48
C PRO A 123 -5.89 -2.33 17.71
N SER A 124 -5.48 -1.24 18.41
CA SER A 124 -5.24 0.07 17.79
C SER A 124 -4.20 0.01 16.67
N ALA A 125 -3.13 -0.77 16.88
CA ALA A 125 -2.07 -0.93 15.89
C ALA A 125 -2.55 -1.70 14.64
N PHE A 126 -3.40 -2.73 14.80
CA PHE A 126 -3.92 -3.50 13.67
C PHE A 126 -4.96 -2.71 12.88
N ARG A 127 -5.83 -1.96 13.55
CA ARG A 127 -6.76 -1.04 12.87
C ARG A 127 -5.98 0.04 12.12
N LEU A 128 -4.97 0.63 12.73
CA LEU A 128 -4.09 1.60 12.06
C LEU A 128 -3.43 0.98 10.83
N LYS A 129 -2.88 -0.23 10.91
CA LYS A 129 -2.33 -0.94 9.74
C LYS A 129 -3.35 -1.07 8.62
N ARG A 130 -4.58 -1.48 8.92
CA ARG A 130 -5.66 -1.62 7.94
C ARG A 130 -6.00 -0.29 7.27
N ARG A 131 -6.12 0.78 8.08
CA ARG A 131 -6.36 2.14 7.56
C ARG A 131 -5.20 2.64 6.70
N LEU A 132 -3.95 2.31 7.06
CA LEU A 132 -2.78 2.61 6.24
C LEU A 132 -2.85 1.87 4.89
N ALA A 133 -3.29 0.61 4.85
CA ALA A 133 -3.48 -0.09 3.59
C ALA A 133 -4.52 0.60 2.69
N SER A 134 -5.63 1.07 3.25
CA SER A 134 -6.66 1.84 2.52
C SER A 134 -6.11 3.18 2.03
N LEU A 135 -5.35 3.90 2.86
CA LEU A 135 -4.69 5.14 2.48
C LEU A 135 -3.71 4.90 1.31
N PHE A 136 -2.91 3.82 1.39
CA PHE A 136 -1.95 3.48 0.34
C PHE A 136 -2.61 3.07 -0.96
N ALA A 137 -3.70 2.32 -0.92
CA ALA A 137 -4.48 1.99 -2.12
C ALA A 137 -5.01 3.27 -2.80
N THR A 138 -5.50 4.24 -2.03
CA THR A 138 -5.94 5.55 -2.52
C THR A 138 -4.79 6.34 -3.14
N ARG A 139 -3.62 6.40 -2.47
CA ARG A 139 -2.44 7.10 -2.99
C ARG A 139 -1.88 6.44 -4.25
N LEU A 140 -1.83 5.11 -4.27
CA LEU A 140 -1.41 4.36 -5.46
C LEU A 140 -2.30 4.67 -6.64
N ARG A 141 -3.62 4.68 -6.45
CA ARG A 141 -4.58 5.04 -7.50
C ARG A 141 -4.35 6.45 -8.02
N LYS A 142 -4.17 7.44 -7.14
CA LYS A 142 -3.86 8.82 -7.54
C LYS A 142 -2.55 8.91 -8.34
N GLN A 143 -1.51 8.21 -7.89
CA GLN A 143 -0.22 8.15 -8.56
C GLN A 143 -0.30 7.49 -9.95
N LEU A 144 -1.06 6.40 -10.08
CA LEU A 144 -1.31 5.74 -11.36
C LEU A 144 -2.13 6.63 -12.30
N GLY A 145 -3.10 7.39 -11.77
CA GLY A 145 -3.85 8.41 -12.53
C GLY A 145 -2.91 9.46 -13.12
N HIS A 146 -2.08 10.10 -12.31
CA HIS A 146 -1.11 11.09 -12.79
C HIS A 146 -0.13 10.49 -13.83
N LEU A 147 0.31 9.24 -13.63
CA LEU A 147 1.14 8.56 -14.62
C LEU A 147 0.37 8.32 -15.92
N ALA A 148 -0.89 7.92 -15.83
CA ALA A 148 -1.75 7.73 -16.98
C ALA A 148 -1.98 9.03 -17.78
N ASP A 149 -2.29 10.12 -17.08
CA ASP A 149 -2.52 11.44 -17.68
C ASP A 149 -1.28 11.95 -18.43
N SER A 150 -0.07 11.66 -17.90
CA SER A 150 1.18 12.02 -18.56
C SER A 150 1.43 11.30 -19.89
N LEU A 151 0.66 10.25 -20.19
CA LEU A 151 0.78 9.43 -21.39
C LEU A 151 -0.19 9.82 -22.50
N GLY A 152 -1.16 10.70 -22.21
CA GLY A 152 -2.22 11.09 -23.12
C GLY A 152 -3.52 10.32 -22.91
N ASP A 153 -4.45 10.44 -23.86
CA ASP A 153 -5.79 9.90 -23.74
C ASP A 153 -5.82 8.37 -23.54
N ALA A 154 -6.82 7.92 -22.80
CA ALA A 154 -7.05 6.49 -22.60
C ALA A 154 -7.33 5.82 -23.96
N ALA A 155 -6.63 4.73 -24.21
CA ALA A 155 -7.05 3.80 -25.26
C ALA A 155 -8.29 3.03 -24.80
N ASP A 156 -8.98 2.44 -25.76
CA ASP A 156 -9.91 1.38 -25.42
C ASP A 156 -9.20 0.32 -24.56
N PRO A 157 -9.84 -0.18 -23.49
CA PRO A 157 -9.26 -1.21 -22.67
C PRO A 157 -8.82 -2.38 -23.55
N PRO A 158 -7.68 -3.02 -23.23
CA PRO A 158 -7.21 -4.15 -24.02
C PRO A 158 -8.33 -5.18 -24.16
N ALA A 159 -8.51 -5.72 -25.35
CA ALA A 159 -9.57 -6.68 -25.65
C ALA A 159 -9.48 -7.89 -24.69
N GLY A 160 -10.49 -8.08 -23.88
CA GLY A 160 -10.61 -9.14 -22.91
C GLY A 160 -11.63 -8.82 -21.82
N ASP A 161 -12.31 -9.84 -21.36
CA ASP A 161 -13.28 -9.73 -20.28
C ASP A 161 -12.68 -10.35 -19.00
N PRO A 162 -12.36 -9.57 -17.95
CA PRO A 162 -11.82 -10.10 -16.72
C PRO A 162 -12.76 -11.07 -15.99
N ALA A 163 -14.08 -10.87 -16.11
CA ALA A 163 -15.05 -11.77 -15.49
C ALA A 163 -15.03 -13.14 -16.19
N ARG A 164 -14.90 -13.14 -17.51
CA ARG A 164 -14.71 -14.38 -18.27
C ARG A 164 -13.36 -15.02 -17.97
N ALA A 165 -12.30 -14.23 -17.88
CA ALA A 165 -10.97 -14.73 -17.52
C ALA A 165 -10.97 -15.39 -16.13
N PHE A 166 -11.69 -14.83 -15.16
CA PHE A 166 -11.88 -15.40 -13.84
C PHE A 166 -12.69 -16.71 -13.89
N ALA A 167 -13.79 -16.73 -14.64
CA ALA A 167 -14.63 -17.92 -14.79
C ALA A 167 -13.91 -19.10 -15.49
N GLU A 168 -12.93 -18.79 -16.34
CA GLU A 168 -12.14 -19.79 -17.10
C GLU A 168 -10.81 -20.16 -16.42
N LEU A 169 -10.62 -19.85 -15.11
CA LEU A 169 -9.42 -20.27 -14.38
C LEU A 169 -9.36 -21.78 -14.23
N GLU A 170 -8.20 -22.37 -14.53
CA GLU A 170 -7.93 -23.79 -14.30
C GLU A 170 -7.55 -24.02 -12.83
N TYR A 171 -8.53 -24.33 -12.00
CA TYR A 171 -8.30 -24.60 -10.58
C TYR A 171 -7.54 -25.91 -10.37
N CYS A 172 -6.65 -25.92 -9.38
CA CYS A 172 -5.81 -27.05 -9.05
C CYS A 172 -5.60 -27.17 -7.54
N GLY A 173 -4.99 -28.27 -7.10
CA GLY A 173 -4.60 -28.44 -5.70
C GLY A 173 -3.50 -27.47 -5.27
N PRO A 174 -3.34 -27.26 -3.93
CA PRO A 174 -2.31 -26.41 -3.38
C PRO A 174 -0.90 -26.93 -3.75
N PRO A 175 0.09 -26.03 -3.88
CA PRO A 175 1.48 -26.40 -4.07
C PRO A 175 2.05 -27.06 -2.80
N ASP A 176 3.20 -27.70 -2.92
CA ASP A 176 3.94 -28.22 -1.75
C ASP A 176 4.23 -27.04 -0.77
N SER A 177 3.79 -27.21 0.46
CA SER A 177 3.97 -26.22 1.53
C SER A 177 5.43 -25.88 1.78
N LYS A 178 6.37 -26.83 1.57
CA LYS A 178 7.80 -26.62 1.69
C LYS A 178 8.32 -25.65 0.62
N TYR A 179 7.74 -25.68 -0.57
CA TYR A 179 8.09 -24.73 -1.64
C TYR A 179 7.70 -23.31 -1.24
N VAL A 180 6.45 -23.10 -0.79
CA VAL A 180 5.95 -21.77 -0.43
C VAL A 180 6.70 -21.18 0.76
N ARG A 181 7.02 -21.98 1.79
CA ARG A 181 7.79 -21.55 2.96
C ARG A 181 9.21 -21.06 2.63
N ARG A 182 9.81 -21.53 1.54
CA ARG A 182 11.14 -21.10 1.10
C ARG A 182 11.13 -19.75 0.38
N MET A 183 9.96 -19.20 0.06
CA MET A 183 9.89 -17.86 -0.52
C MET A 183 10.37 -16.84 0.51
N ALA A 184 11.28 -15.94 0.11
CA ALA A 184 11.83 -14.90 0.97
C ALA A 184 10.75 -14.06 1.66
N THR A 185 9.62 -13.85 0.99
CA THR A 185 8.47 -13.10 1.51
C THR A 185 7.83 -13.75 2.75
N PHE A 186 7.95 -15.07 2.93
CA PHE A 186 7.19 -15.82 3.93
C PHE A 186 8.02 -16.41 5.07
N HIS A 187 9.34 -16.30 5.02
CA HIS A 187 10.21 -16.96 6.01
C HIS A 187 10.07 -16.41 7.44
N GLU A 188 9.60 -15.17 7.59
CA GLU A 188 9.42 -14.49 8.89
C GLU A 188 8.07 -14.77 9.54
N PHE A 189 7.11 -15.36 8.80
CA PHE A 189 5.78 -15.58 9.34
C PHE A 189 5.69 -16.85 10.18
N ASP A 190 4.80 -16.82 11.19
CA ASP A 190 4.42 -18.01 11.91
C ASP A 190 3.92 -19.08 10.94
N PRO A 191 4.45 -20.32 11.01
CA PRO A 191 4.12 -21.37 10.04
C PRO A 191 2.64 -21.76 10.01
N LEU A 192 1.94 -21.71 11.16
CA LEU A 192 0.54 -22.08 11.25
C LEU A 192 -0.36 -20.98 10.67
N ALA A 193 -0.08 -19.72 11.03
CA ALA A 193 -0.78 -18.57 10.48
C ALA A 193 -0.58 -18.46 8.96
N LEU A 194 0.65 -18.66 8.48
CA LEU A 194 0.95 -18.69 7.05
C LEU A 194 0.17 -19.81 6.35
N TRP A 195 0.11 -21.00 6.94
CA TRP A 195 -0.66 -22.10 6.37
C TRP A 195 -2.15 -21.77 6.30
N GLY A 196 -2.71 -21.19 7.37
CA GLY A 196 -4.09 -20.69 7.39
C GLY A 196 -4.36 -19.72 6.24
N PHE A 197 -3.47 -18.75 6.03
CA PHE A 197 -3.58 -17.81 4.90
C PHE A 197 -3.53 -18.52 3.54
N LEU A 198 -2.58 -19.42 3.34
CA LEU A 198 -2.42 -20.14 2.08
C LEU A 198 -3.59 -21.10 1.77
N THR A 199 -4.37 -21.48 2.76
CA THR A 199 -5.57 -22.30 2.59
C THR A 199 -6.88 -21.50 2.56
N SER A 200 -6.82 -20.16 2.68
CA SER A 200 -8.01 -19.30 2.66
C SER A 200 -8.58 -19.07 1.26
N GLY A 201 -7.91 -19.51 0.21
CA GLY A 201 -8.32 -19.34 -1.18
C GLY A 201 -8.14 -20.60 -2.01
N SER A 202 -8.35 -20.46 -3.31
CA SER A 202 -8.20 -21.55 -4.29
C SER A 202 -6.96 -21.32 -5.15
N TYR A 203 -6.35 -22.40 -5.63
CA TYR A 203 -5.19 -22.31 -6.53
C TYR A 203 -5.61 -22.47 -7.99
N ALA A 204 -5.03 -21.64 -8.86
CA ALA A 204 -5.30 -21.68 -10.29
C ALA A 204 -4.01 -21.59 -11.12
N ARG A 205 -3.98 -22.38 -12.20
CA ARG A 205 -2.94 -22.29 -13.23
C ARG A 205 -3.38 -21.36 -14.34
N CYS A 206 -2.50 -20.49 -14.77
CA CYS A 206 -2.76 -19.52 -15.82
C CYS A 206 -1.70 -19.65 -16.92
N PRO A 207 -2.11 -19.77 -18.20
CA PRO A 207 -1.18 -19.72 -19.31
C PRO A 207 -0.61 -18.29 -19.48
N PRO A 208 0.50 -18.12 -20.21
CA PRO A 208 0.98 -16.80 -20.60
C PRO A 208 -0.08 -16.01 -21.40
N GLY A 209 -0.07 -14.68 -21.22
CA GLY A 209 -0.99 -13.77 -21.93
C GLY A 209 -2.42 -13.71 -21.39
N ARG A 210 -2.73 -14.41 -20.29
CA ARG A 210 -4.06 -14.34 -19.66
C ARG A 210 -4.20 -13.00 -18.95
N MET A 211 -5.23 -12.22 -19.31
CA MET A 211 -5.61 -11.01 -18.58
C MET A 211 -6.44 -11.42 -17.35
N LEU A 212 -5.98 -11.00 -16.16
CA LEU A 212 -6.62 -11.28 -14.88
C LEU A 212 -7.38 -10.07 -14.34
N LEU A 213 -6.90 -8.86 -14.65
CA LEU A 213 -7.53 -7.58 -14.34
C LEU A 213 -7.52 -6.72 -15.59
N ALA A 214 -8.57 -5.96 -15.81
CA ALA A 214 -8.61 -4.89 -16.81
C ALA A 214 -8.77 -3.53 -16.10
N GLU A 215 -7.96 -2.55 -16.49
CA GLU A 215 -8.11 -1.17 -16.03
C GLU A 215 -9.54 -0.69 -16.29
N GLY A 216 -10.16 -0.03 -15.31
CA GLY A 216 -11.54 0.46 -15.39
C GLY A 216 -12.64 -0.59 -15.18
N ALA A 217 -12.31 -1.89 -15.11
CA ALA A 217 -13.27 -2.95 -14.81
C ALA A 217 -13.28 -3.31 -13.30
N PRO A 218 -14.41 -3.80 -12.76
CA PRO A 218 -14.47 -4.35 -11.41
C PRO A 218 -13.47 -5.49 -11.22
N SER A 219 -12.80 -5.56 -10.08
CA SER A 219 -12.02 -6.74 -9.69
C SER A 219 -12.90 -7.69 -8.89
N THR A 220 -12.80 -8.98 -9.20
CA THR A 220 -13.56 -10.05 -8.55
C THR A 220 -12.75 -10.81 -7.50
N ALA A 221 -11.42 -10.65 -7.52
CA ALA A 221 -10.52 -11.34 -6.62
C ALA A 221 -9.19 -10.59 -6.42
N CYS A 222 -8.56 -10.85 -5.29
CA CYS A 222 -7.15 -10.60 -5.05
C CYS A 222 -6.37 -11.86 -5.43
N TYR A 223 -5.17 -11.69 -5.92
CA TYR A 223 -4.28 -12.76 -6.35
C TYR A 223 -2.94 -12.67 -5.65
N LEU A 224 -2.38 -13.81 -5.27
CA LEU A 224 -1.00 -13.94 -4.84
C LEU A 224 -0.26 -14.84 -5.82
N THR A 225 0.81 -14.36 -6.40
CA THR A 225 1.67 -15.17 -7.28
C THR A 225 2.48 -16.16 -6.46
N ILE A 226 2.27 -17.45 -6.71
CA ILE A 226 3.02 -18.55 -6.09
C ILE A 226 4.21 -18.93 -6.99
N ASN A 227 4.00 -18.97 -8.29
CA ASN A 227 5.03 -19.22 -9.28
C ASN A 227 4.70 -18.46 -10.56
N GLY A 228 5.71 -18.15 -11.38
CA GLY A 228 5.54 -17.35 -12.58
C GLY A 228 5.57 -15.85 -12.32
N ALA A 229 5.07 -15.08 -13.28
CA ALA A 229 5.05 -13.62 -13.21
C ALA A 229 3.82 -13.03 -13.89
N VAL A 230 3.24 -12.00 -13.24
CA VAL A 230 2.13 -11.20 -13.73
C VAL A 230 2.57 -9.77 -13.88
N GLU A 231 2.45 -9.23 -15.08
CA GLU A 231 2.80 -7.86 -15.39
C GLU A 231 1.62 -6.92 -15.10
N LYS A 232 1.89 -5.85 -14.34
CA LYS A 232 0.94 -4.77 -14.07
C LYS A 232 1.22 -3.62 -15.04
N VAL A 233 0.24 -3.19 -15.84
CA VAL A 233 0.42 -2.21 -16.91
C VAL A 233 -0.70 -1.17 -16.94
N LEU A 234 -0.36 0.03 -17.42
CA LEU A 234 -1.28 1.04 -17.93
C LEU A 234 -1.20 1.04 -19.46
N VAL A 235 -2.34 1.20 -20.13
CA VAL A 235 -2.43 1.25 -21.59
C VAL A 235 -3.06 2.58 -22.00
N ARG A 236 -2.38 3.33 -22.90
CA ARG A 236 -2.87 4.60 -23.46
C ARG A 236 -2.53 4.64 -24.96
N GLY A 237 -3.54 4.50 -25.80
CA GLY A 237 -3.31 4.33 -27.24
C GLY A 237 -2.42 3.13 -27.52
N ASP A 238 -1.41 3.32 -28.35
CA ASP A 238 -0.37 2.31 -28.62
C ASP A 238 0.72 2.21 -27.54
N ARG A 239 0.65 3.07 -26.52
CA ARG A 239 1.64 3.10 -25.43
C ARG A 239 1.23 2.16 -24.31
N ARG A 240 2.18 1.33 -23.92
CA ARG A 240 2.05 0.42 -22.76
C ARG A 240 3.17 0.70 -21.78
N ILE A 241 2.78 1.09 -20.56
CA ILE A 241 3.74 1.31 -19.47
C ILE A 241 3.61 0.21 -18.43
N ARG A 242 4.72 -0.45 -18.17
CA ARG A 242 4.83 -1.40 -17.07
C ARG A 242 4.92 -0.65 -15.74
N VAL A 243 3.88 -0.78 -14.93
CA VAL A 243 3.83 -0.24 -13.56
C VAL A 243 4.60 -1.14 -12.60
N GLY A 244 4.55 -2.46 -12.81
CA GLY A 244 5.22 -3.41 -11.95
C GLY A 244 5.16 -4.83 -12.46
N LEU A 245 5.81 -5.72 -11.73
CA LEU A 245 5.79 -7.17 -11.94
C LEU A 245 5.46 -7.86 -10.61
N ALA A 246 4.40 -8.65 -10.59
CA ALA A 246 4.06 -9.51 -9.47
C ALA A 246 4.66 -10.90 -9.70
N GLY A 247 5.87 -11.11 -9.18
CA GLY A 247 6.54 -12.41 -9.10
C GLY A 247 6.15 -13.19 -7.84
N PRO A 248 6.81 -14.32 -7.54
CA PRO A 248 6.48 -15.16 -6.38
C PRO A 248 6.45 -14.39 -5.06
N GLY A 249 5.39 -14.58 -4.28
CA GLY A 249 5.14 -13.90 -3.01
C GLY A 249 4.58 -12.47 -3.13
N LYS A 250 4.26 -12.00 -4.34
CA LYS A 250 3.65 -10.69 -4.57
C LYS A 250 2.16 -10.79 -4.85
N ALA A 251 1.39 -9.90 -4.23
CA ALA A 251 -0.05 -9.80 -4.39
C ALA A 251 -0.42 -8.73 -5.44
N PHE A 252 -1.63 -8.80 -5.99
CA PHE A 252 -2.20 -7.78 -6.88
C PHE A 252 -3.72 -7.93 -6.95
N GLY A 253 -4.41 -6.88 -7.39
CA GLY A 253 -5.87 -6.84 -7.52
C GLY A 253 -6.61 -6.53 -6.21
N TYR A 254 -5.90 -6.24 -5.14
CA TYR A 254 -6.46 -5.88 -3.84
C TYR A 254 -6.96 -4.44 -3.79
N GLU A 255 -6.49 -3.55 -4.64
CA GLU A 255 -6.81 -2.12 -4.62
C GLU A 255 -8.33 -1.90 -4.76
N SER A 256 -8.94 -2.59 -5.72
CA SER A 256 -10.37 -2.53 -5.98
C SER A 256 -11.21 -3.14 -4.86
N LEU A 257 -10.68 -4.16 -4.20
CA LEU A 257 -11.34 -4.83 -3.08
C LEU A 257 -11.25 -4.00 -1.79
N ILE A 258 -10.20 -3.18 -1.65
CA ILE A 258 -10.04 -2.28 -0.51
C ILE A 258 -10.98 -1.06 -0.63
N ASP A 259 -11.09 -0.44 -1.81
CA ASP A 259 -11.78 0.84 -1.98
C ASP A 259 -13.10 0.77 -2.77
N GLY A 260 -13.49 -0.42 -3.23
CA GLY A 260 -14.74 -0.64 -3.97
C GLY A 260 -14.77 -0.03 -5.38
N ARG A 261 -13.63 0.48 -5.90
CA ARG A 261 -13.53 1.14 -7.20
C ARG A 261 -13.03 0.18 -8.27
N PRO A 262 -13.24 0.46 -9.56
CA PRO A 262 -12.66 -0.32 -10.65
C PRO A 262 -11.14 -0.44 -10.57
N SER A 263 -10.57 -1.49 -11.19
CA SER A 263 -9.12 -1.72 -11.18
C SER A 263 -8.36 -0.51 -11.75
N PRO A 264 -7.32 -0.01 -11.07
CA PRO A 264 -6.54 1.12 -11.56
C PRO A 264 -5.52 0.73 -12.64
N LEU A 265 -5.43 -0.55 -12.97
CA LEU A 265 -4.45 -1.09 -13.91
C LEU A 265 -4.91 -2.41 -14.53
N THR A 266 -4.25 -2.81 -15.60
CA THR A 266 -4.42 -4.12 -16.24
C THR A 266 -3.32 -5.08 -15.74
N ALA A 267 -3.69 -6.33 -15.41
CA ALA A 267 -2.76 -7.38 -15.00
C ALA A 267 -2.82 -8.56 -15.98
N ILE A 268 -1.64 -8.94 -16.53
CA ILE A 268 -1.52 -9.98 -17.56
C ILE A 268 -0.39 -10.93 -17.19
N THR A 269 -0.62 -12.22 -17.26
CA THR A 269 0.42 -13.25 -17.05
C THR A 269 1.49 -13.14 -18.15
N ARG A 270 2.75 -13.07 -17.77
CA ARG A 270 3.89 -13.02 -18.70
C ARG A 270 4.42 -14.40 -19.05
N GLU A 271 4.26 -15.31 -18.13
CA GLU A 271 4.65 -16.73 -18.28
C GLU A 271 3.59 -17.60 -17.59
N ARG A 272 3.75 -18.92 -17.70
CA ARG A 272 2.87 -19.84 -16.99
C ARG A 272 2.94 -19.55 -15.47
N ALA A 273 1.81 -19.24 -14.87
CA ALA A 273 1.72 -18.84 -13.47
C ALA A 273 0.84 -19.80 -12.65
N LEU A 274 1.22 -19.96 -11.38
CA LEU A 274 0.39 -20.53 -10.33
C LEU A 274 0.02 -19.42 -9.36
N LEU A 275 -1.26 -19.21 -9.17
CA LEU A 275 -1.82 -18.14 -8.35
C LEU A 275 -2.65 -18.73 -7.21
N LEU A 276 -2.56 -18.14 -6.01
CA LEU A 276 -3.60 -18.23 -5.00
C LEU A 276 -4.63 -17.15 -5.34
N VAL A 277 -5.88 -17.55 -5.45
CA VAL A 277 -7.02 -16.71 -5.81
C VAL A 277 -7.89 -16.54 -4.57
N LEU A 278 -8.09 -15.29 -4.16
CA LEU A 278 -8.91 -14.89 -3.02
C LEU A 278 -10.09 -14.06 -3.54
N PRO A 279 -11.27 -14.67 -3.76
CA PRO A 279 -12.49 -13.91 -4.07
C PRO A 279 -12.86 -12.91 -2.99
N TRP A 280 -13.83 -12.04 -3.28
CA TRP A 280 -14.26 -10.96 -2.37
C TRP A 280 -14.49 -11.42 -0.93
N GLU A 281 -15.28 -12.47 -0.72
CA GLU A 281 -15.65 -12.91 0.64
C GLU A 281 -14.43 -13.35 1.50
N PRO A 282 -13.56 -14.27 1.06
CA PRO A 282 -12.34 -14.59 1.79
C PRO A 282 -11.41 -13.38 1.95
N PHE A 283 -11.31 -12.50 0.94
CA PHE A 283 -10.53 -11.28 1.05
C PHE A 283 -11.06 -10.38 2.16
N GLU A 284 -12.36 -10.12 2.19
CA GLU A 284 -13.01 -9.26 3.19
C GLU A 284 -12.83 -9.81 4.61
N GLN A 285 -13.02 -11.12 4.78
CA GLN A 285 -12.79 -11.79 6.07
C GLN A 285 -11.36 -11.62 6.57
N LEU A 286 -10.38 -11.83 5.71
CA LEU A 286 -8.96 -11.67 6.05
C LEU A 286 -8.58 -10.20 6.27
N PHE A 287 -9.10 -9.29 5.46
CA PHE A 287 -8.76 -7.86 5.55
C PHE A 287 -9.33 -7.22 6.83
N ASN A 288 -10.52 -7.63 7.25
CA ASN A 288 -11.19 -7.12 8.45
C ASN A 288 -10.92 -7.95 9.72
N GLY A 289 -10.31 -9.14 9.58
CA GLY A 289 -9.99 -10.01 10.70
C GLY A 289 -8.85 -9.48 11.58
N GLU A 290 -8.80 -9.99 12.81
CA GLU A 290 -7.78 -9.63 13.82
C GLU A 290 -6.95 -10.83 14.28
N ASP A 291 -7.23 -12.04 13.75
CA ASP A 291 -6.49 -13.24 14.05
C ASP A 291 -5.09 -13.29 13.38
N ALA A 292 -4.31 -14.30 13.72
CA ALA A 292 -2.95 -14.43 13.20
C ALA A 292 -2.89 -14.63 11.68
N VAL A 293 -3.92 -15.24 11.08
CA VAL A 293 -4.00 -15.47 9.62
C VAL A 293 -4.25 -14.14 8.90
N SER A 294 -5.19 -13.35 9.41
CA SER A 294 -5.53 -12.00 8.91
C SER A 294 -4.32 -11.05 8.99
N ARG A 295 -3.51 -11.17 10.05
CA ARG A 295 -2.27 -10.40 10.20
C ARG A 295 -1.25 -10.73 9.13
N VAL A 296 -1.02 -12.02 8.84
CA VAL A 296 -0.13 -12.45 7.75
C VAL A 296 -0.62 -11.89 6.41
N PHE A 297 -1.90 -12.02 6.15
CA PHE A 297 -2.51 -11.48 4.92
C PHE A 297 -2.29 -9.97 4.79
N LEU A 298 -2.59 -9.20 5.84
CA LEU A 298 -2.42 -7.76 5.84
C LEU A 298 -0.95 -7.35 5.63
N ASP A 299 0.00 -8.08 6.22
CA ASP A 299 1.43 -7.85 6.01
C ASP A 299 1.85 -8.10 4.56
N VAL A 300 1.33 -9.15 3.92
CA VAL A 300 1.60 -9.44 2.50
C VAL A 300 1.08 -8.30 1.60
N ILE A 301 -0.17 -7.85 1.83
CA ILE A 301 -0.76 -6.76 1.05
C ILE A 301 0.02 -5.46 1.25
N GLN A 302 0.37 -5.11 2.48
CA GLN A 302 1.09 -3.86 2.77
C GLN A 302 2.49 -3.84 2.18
N ARG A 303 3.22 -4.95 2.24
CA ARG A 303 4.56 -5.05 1.61
C ARG A 303 4.49 -4.80 0.10
N ASP A 304 3.46 -5.29 -0.58
CA ASP A 304 3.31 -5.03 -2.02
C ASP A 304 2.86 -3.60 -2.31
N LEU A 305 1.89 -3.06 -1.54
CA LEU A 305 1.46 -1.66 -1.63
C LEU A 305 2.62 -0.69 -1.49
N VAL A 306 3.40 -0.84 -0.42
CA VAL A 306 4.57 0.01 -0.14
C VAL A 306 5.61 -0.09 -1.26
N ALA A 307 5.94 -1.31 -1.70
CA ALA A 307 6.90 -1.52 -2.79
C ALA A 307 6.41 -0.87 -4.10
N THR A 308 5.12 -0.99 -4.40
CA THR A 308 4.52 -0.41 -5.62
C THR A 308 4.49 1.12 -5.55
N LEU A 309 4.14 1.71 -4.39
CA LEU A 309 4.18 3.16 -4.17
C LEU A 309 5.59 3.72 -4.33
N ARG A 310 6.60 3.08 -3.72
CA ARG A 310 8.01 3.50 -3.86
C ARG A 310 8.49 3.41 -5.31
N GLN A 311 8.10 2.35 -6.04
CA GLN A 311 8.44 2.20 -7.45
C GLN A 311 7.82 3.32 -8.29
N GLY A 312 6.56 3.63 -8.07
CA GLY A 312 5.86 4.66 -8.82
C GLY A 312 6.42 6.06 -8.55
N LEU A 313 6.83 6.39 -7.30
CA LEU A 313 7.53 7.65 -7.00
C LEU A 313 8.83 7.77 -7.80
N ARG A 314 9.62 6.68 -7.89
CA ARG A 314 10.84 6.64 -8.72
C ARG A 314 10.56 6.81 -10.22
N GLN A 315 9.46 6.26 -10.71
CA GLN A 315 9.05 6.43 -12.12
C GLN A 315 8.60 7.86 -12.39
N HIS A 316 7.79 8.45 -11.51
CA HIS A 316 7.38 9.85 -11.62
C HIS A 316 8.60 10.78 -11.64
N ALA A 317 9.55 10.57 -10.73
CA ALA A 317 10.79 11.34 -10.68
C ALA A 317 11.56 11.29 -12.02
N ARG A 318 11.64 10.12 -12.67
CA ARG A 318 12.30 9.97 -13.98
C ARG A 318 11.57 10.72 -15.10
N LEU A 319 10.23 10.66 -15.13
CA LEU A 319 9.45 11.37 -16.15
C LEU A 319 9.61 12.88 -16.04
N VAL A 320 9.55 13.41 -14.83
CA VAL A 320 9.75 14.87 -14.59
C VAL A 320 11.19 15.31 -14.89
N SER A 321 12.18 14.38 -14.75
CA SER A 321 13.59 14.69 -15.07
C SER A 321 13.88 14.69 -16.57
N SER A 322 13.03 14.08 -17.39
CA SER A 322 13.22 13.95 -18.84
C SER A 322 12.54 15.06 -19.66
N VAL A 323 11.83 15.96 -19.00
CA VAL A 323 11.25 17.20 -19.53
C VAL A 323 12.10 18.39 -19.09
#